data_3199a8a434980319c3d2dc637dcba5b7
#
_entry.id   3199a8a434980319c3d2dc637dcba5b7
#
_cell.length_a   1.000
_cell.length_b   1.000
_cell.length_c   1.000
_cell.angle_alpha   90.00
_cell.angle_beta   90.00
_cell.angle_gamma   90.00
#
_symmetry.space_group_name_H-M   'P 1'
#
loop_
_entity.id
_entity.type
_entity.pdbx_description
1 polymer ?
#
loop_
_entity_poly.entity_id
_entity_poly.type
_entity_poly.pdbx_seq_one_letter_code
_entity_poly.pdbx_strand_id
1 'polypeptide(L)'
;MTFKAGKRIFSAEDKFNSLYAIRSGAVKTQKYTYSGTNRISDFFFPGDLVGVESIGGSAYHNDAITLSDTTVCELPFNLLETLCDSIPMLRREVMILLARKIRDSDQMMANGRTLHGEVRLLLFLRDLYQRYGTQCQDGSVRVRLPMSKNDIACHLGLRPESLSRALHKLQCDGMIRNNAKSIDLLNMETNINMLCGQ
;
A
#
# COMPACT_ATOMS: atom_id res chain seq x y z
N MET A 1 -17.21 10.91 -3.24
CA MET A 1 -17.05 11.54 -1.91
C MET A 1 -15.65 12.10 -1.79
N THR A 2 -15.48 13.23 -1.06
CA THR A 2 -14.15 13.84 -0.85
C THR A 2 -13.88 13.96 0.65
N PHE A 3 -12.69 13.54 1.07
CA PHE A 3 -12.24 13.54 2.46
C PHE A 3 -10.97 14.38 2.59
N LYS A 4 -10.86 15.17 3.65
CA LYS A 4 -9.61 15.85 4.03
C LYS A 4 -8.59 14.84 4.57
N ALA A 5 -7.31 15.20 4.52
CA ALA A 5 -6.23 14.40 5.10
C ALA A 5 -6.52 14.03 6.57
N GLY A 6 -6.22 12.80 6.96
CA GLY A 6 -6.42 12.27 8.31
C GLY A 6 -7.87 11.89 8.66
N LYS A 7 -8.81 11.93 7.71
CA LYS A 7 -10.20 11.52 7.94
C LYS A 7 -10.40 10.04 7.67
N ARG A 8 -11.33 9.41 8.42
CA ARG A 8 -11.75 8.03 8.18
C ARG A 8 -12.79 7.98 7.07
N ILE A 9 -12.62 7.01 6.17
CA ILE A 9 -13.62 6.62 5.19
C ILE A 9 -14.62 5.67 5.84
N PHE A 10 -14.09 4.68 6.58
CA PHE A 10 -14.83 3.76 7.45
C PHE A 10 -13.95 3.32 8.62
N SER A 11 -14.56 2.81 9.67
CA SER A 11 -13.87 2.25 10.85
C SER A 11 -13.97 0.71 10.84
N ALA A 12 -13.02 0.05 11.50
CA ALA A 12 -13.16 -1.35 11.84
C ALA A 12 -14.46 -1.57 12.64
N GLU A 13 -15.11 -2.71 12.43
CA GLU A 13 -16.40 -3.09 13.01
C GLU A 13 -17.63 -2.28 12.50
N ASP A 14 -17.47 -1.20 11.71
CA ASP A 14 -18.60 -0.62 10.99
C ASP A 14 -19.19 -1.66 10.02
N LYS A 15 -20.51 -1.63 9.83
CA LYS A 15 -21.20 -2.56 8.92
C LYS A 15 -20.63 -2.48 7.51
N PHE A 16 -20.21 -3.62 6.95
CA PHE A 16 -19.74 -3.69 5.58
C PHE A 16 -20.91 -3.55 4.59
N ASN A 17 -20.86 -2.50 3.78
CA ASN A 17 -21.89 -2.23 2.77
C ASN A 17 -21.29 -1.86 1.40
N SER A 18 -20.08 -1.33 1.35
CA SER A 18 -19.51 -0.75 0.14
C SER A 18 -18.00 -0.98 0.05
N LEU A 19 -17.48 -1.01 -1.15
CA LEU A 19 -16.06 -0.82 -1.46
C LEU A 19 -15.83 0.62 -1.89
N TYR A 20 -14.58 1.08 -1.80
CA TYR A 20 -14.22 2.46 -2.14
C TYR A 20 -13.07 2.47 -3.15
N ALA A 21 -13.36 2.90 -4.38
CA ALA A 21 -12.33 3.10 -5.41
C ALA A 21 -11.68 4.47 -5.22
N ILE A 22 -10.36 4.53 -5.11
CA ILE A 22 -9.62 5.79 -4.99
C ILE A 22 -9.52 6.46 -6.36
N ARG A 23 -10.04 7.68 -6.48
CA ARG A 23 -9.92 8.51 -7.67
C ARG A 23 -8.69 9.42 -7.61
N SER A 24 -8.42 9.98 -6.42
CA SER A 24 -7.25 10.84 -6.16
C SER A 24 -6.87 10.80 -4.69
N GLY A 25 -5.64 11.11 -4.35
CA GLY A 25 -5.12 11.09 -2.99
C GLY A 25 -4.52 9.75 -2.60
N ALA A 26 -4.45 9.44 -1.30
CA ALA A 26 -3.93 8.20 -0.78
C ALA A 26 -4.61 7.84 0.54
N VAL A 27 -4.74 6.53 0.80
CA VAL A 27 -5.39 5.95 1.97
C VAL A 27 -4.47 4.90 2.58
N LYS A 28 -4.48 4.77 3.89
CA LYS A 28 -3.93 3.62 4.61
C LYS A 28 -5.05 2.83 5.28
N THR A 29 -4.90 1.52 5.35
CA THR A 29 -5.70 0.69 6.25
C THR A 29 -4.88 0.27 7.45
N GLN A 30 -5.51 0.31 8.62
CA GLN A 30 -4.87 -0.05 9.87
C GLN A 30 -5.82 -0.80 10.79
N LYS A 31 -5.25 -1.62 11.66
CA LYS A 31 -5.97 -2.32 12.73
C LYS A 31 -5.20 -2.21 14.04
N TYR A 32 -5.91 -2.00 15.12
CA TYR A 32 -5.33 -2.14 16.45
C TYR A 32 -5.28 -3.62 16.84
N THR A 33 -4.12 -4.07 17.23
CA THR A 33 -3.94 -5.43 17.79
C THR A 33 -4.50 -5.49 19.20
N TYR A 34 -4.73 -6.69 19.72
CA TYR A 34 -5.12 -6.88 21.11
C TYR A 34 -4.14 -6.29 22.13
N SER A 35 -2.87 -6.12 21.75
CA SER A 35 -1.84 -5.46 22.57
C SER A 35 -1.90 -3.92 22.49
N GLY A 36 -2.88 -3.33 21.82
CA GLY A 36 -3.01 -1.88 21.65
C GLY A 36 -2.04 -1.27 20.63
N THR A 37 -1.23 -2.08 19.97
CA THR A 37 -0.32 -1.60 18.92
C THR A 37 -1.06 -1.41 17.60
N ASN A 38 -0.82 -0.28 16.95
CA ASN A 38 -1.35 -0.02 15.63
C ASN A 38 -0.56 -0.81 14.58
N ARG A 39 -1.24 -1.57 13.72
CA ARG A 39 -0.66 -2.26 12.59
C ARG A 39 -1.22 -1.68 11.30
N ILE A 40 -0.36 -1.19 10.43
CA ILE A 40 -0.75 -0.77 9.09
C ILE A 40 -0.77 -2.00 8.18
N SER A 41 -1.96 -2.28 7.66
CA SER A 41 -2.17 -3.43 6.77
C SER A 41 -1.69 -3.11 5.36
N ASP A 42 -2.07 -1.93 4.83
CA ASP A 42 -1.71 -1.57 3.45
C ASP A 42 -1.82 -0.06 3.17
N PHE A 43 -1.28 0.35 2.01
CA PHE A 43 -1.44 1.68 1.42
C PHE A 43 -2.11 1.58 0.06
N PHE A 44 -3.04 2.49 -0.19
CA PHE A 44 -3.86 2.53 -1.40
C PHE A 44 -3.74 3.88 -2.09
N PHE A 45 -3.77 3.86 -3.43
CA PHE A 45 -3.55 5.00 -4.30
C PHE A 45 -4.60 5.05 -5.42
N PRO A 46 -4.60 6.05 -6.31
CA PRO A 46 -5.57 6.12 -7.40
C PRO A 46 -5.59 4.83 -8.24
N GLY A 47 -6.79 4.29 -8.44
CA GLY A 47 -7.03 3.02 -9.12
C GLY A 47 -7.17 1.82 -8.19
N ASP A 48 -6.80 1.94 -6.91
CA ASP A 48 -6.96 0.85 -5.94
C ASP A 48 -8.39 0.82 -5.34
N LEU A 49 -8.79 -0.37 -4.89
CA LEU A 49 -10.03 -0.63 -4.18
C LEU A 49 -9.76 -0.90 -2.69
N VAL A 50 -10.41 -0.14 -1.82
CA VAL A 50 -10.31 -0.25 -0.35
C VAL A 50 -11.52 -1.00 0.19
N GLY A 51 -11.30 -1.86 1.18
CA GLY A 51 -12.35 -2.63 1.87
C GLY A 51 -12.53 -4.05 1.31
N VAL A 52 -11.75 -4.47 0.31
CA VAL A 52 -11.86 -5.80 -0.32
C VAL A 52 -11.62 -6.95 0.66
N GLU A 53 -10.84 -6.73 1.70
CA GLU A 53 -10.57 -7.70 2.77
C GLU A 53 -11.79 -7.99 3.66
N SER A 54 -12.85 -7.21 3.53
CA SER A 54 -14.09 -7.34 4.31
C SER A 54 -15.21 -8.06 3.53
N ILE A 55 -14.95 -8.42 2.26
CA ILE A 55 -15.89 -9.18 1.43
C ILE A 55 -16.17 -10.53 2.09
N GLY A 56 -17.46 -10.85 2.22
CA GLY A 56 -17.93 -12.07 2.90
C GLY A 56 -18.09 -11.93 4.42
N GLY A 57 -17.65 -10.81 5.00
CA GLY A 57 -17.86 -10.45 6.40
C GLY A 57 -19.08 -9.54 6.59
N SER A 58 -19.52 -9.38 7.85
CA SER A 58 -20.60 -8.45 8.22
C SER A 58 -20.10 -7.04 8.53
N ALA A 59 -18.81 -6.86 8.76
CA ALA A 59 -18.19 -5.61 9.17
C ALA A 59 -16.82 -5.39 8.50
N TYR A 60 -16.37 -4.13 8.45
CA TYR A 60 -15.01 -3.81 7.98
C TYR A 60 -13.96 -4.37 8.92
N HIS A 61 -12.89 -4.89 8.32
CA HIS A 61 -11.81 -5.55 9.06
C HIS A 61 -10.77 -4.58 9.62
N ASN A 62 -10.62 -3.42 8.98
CA ASN A 62 -9.64 -2.38 9.29
C ASN A 62 -10.30 -1.00 9.29
N ASP A 63 -9.66 -0.02 9.92
CA ASP A 63 -9.92 1.40 9.66
C ASP A 63 -9.33 1.79 8.31
N ALA A 64 -10.02 2.60 7.51
CA ALA A 64 -9.47 3.25 6.33
C ALA A 64 -9.31 4.75 6.57
N ILE A 65 -8.08 5.26 6.52
CA ILE A 65 -7.72 6.64 6.88
C ILE A 65 -6.99 7.30 5.71
N THR A 66 -7.45 8.49 5.33
CA THR A 66 -6.83 9.28 4.26
C THR A 66 -5.48 9.86 4.70
N LEU A 67 -4.47 9.76 3.84
CA LEU A 67 -3.13 10.32 4.05
C LEU A 67 -2.96 11.71 3.45
N SER A 68 -3.80 12.06 2.50
CA SER A 68 -3.89 13.36 1.83
C SER A 68 -5.35 13.69 1.56
N ASP A 69 -5.65 14.86 1.01
CA ASP A 69 -6.98 15.14 0.48
C ASP A 69 -7.30 14.09 -0.59
N THR A 70 -8.38 13.33 -0.37
CA THR A 70 -8.68 12.10 -1.12
C THR A 70 -10.10 12.13 -1.64
N THR A 71 -10.28 11.80 -2.90
CA THR A 71 -11.59 11.58 -3.52
C THR A 71 -11.76 10.10 -3.80
N VAL A 72 -12.87 9.52 -3.35
CA VAL A 72 -13.25 8.14 -3.58
C VAL A 72 -14.60 8.03 -4.27
N CYS A 73 -14.77 6.96 -5.04
CA CYS A 73 -16.07 6.51 -5.54
C CYS A 73 -16.54 5.37 -4.65
N GLU A 74 -17.69 5.54 -4.03
CA GLU A 74 -18.34 4.48 -3.26
C GLU A 74 -19.01 3.49 -4.22
N LEU A 75 -18.78 2.21 -4.00
CA LEU A 75 -19.34 1.11 -4.78
C LEU A 75 -20.12 0.20 -3.82
N PRO A 76 -21.47 0.35 -3.74
CA PRO A 76 -22.29 -0.54 -2.93
C PRO A 76 -22.06 -2.00 -3.35
N PHE A 77 -21.76 -2.85 -2.37
CA PHE A 77 -21.31 -4.22 -2.66
C PHE A 77 -22.39 -5.05 -3.35
N ASN A 78 -23.66 -4.92 -2.94
CA ASN A 78 -24.80 -5.58 -3.59
C ASN A 78 -24.95 -5.20 -5.07
N LEU A 79 -24.67 -3.94 -5.41
CA LEU A 79 -24.70 -3.49 -6.81
C LEU A 79 -23.53 -4.10 -7.60
N LEU A 80 -22.34 -4.16 -6.99
CA LEU A 80 -21.18 -4.80 -7.62
C LEU A 80 -21.45 -6.27 -7.91
N GLU A 81 -22.06 -7.01 -6.97
CA GLU A 81 -22.48 -8.42 -7.17
C GLU A 81 -23.43 -8.56 -8.37
N THR A 82 -24.48 -7.75 -8.40
CA THR A 82 -25.46 -7.75 -9.52
C THR A 82 -24.78 -7.44 -10.86
N LEU A 83 -23.85 -6.49 -10.89
CA LEU A 83 -23.10 -6.15 -12.11
C LEU A 83 -22.15 -7.28 -12.51
N CYS A 84 -21.50 -7.96 -11.56
CA CYS A 84 -20.65 -9.13 -11.84
C CYS A 84 -21.46 -10.30 -12.43
N ASP A 85 -22.72 -10.47 -12.05
CA ASP A 85 -23.60 -11.49 -12.64
C ASP A 85 -23.98 -11.16 -14.07
N SER A 86 -24.18 -9.89 -14.36
CA SER A 86 -24.59 -9.40 -15.68
C SER A 86 -23.41 -9.20 -16.64
N ILE A 87 -22.20 -8.94 -16.13
CA ILE A 87 -21.02 -8.58 -16.91
C ILE A 87 -19.86 -9.54 -16.58
N PRO A 88 -19.68 -10.65 -17.34
CA PRO A 88 -18.63 -11.64 -17.07
C PRO A 88 -17.21 -11.07 -17.04
N MET A 89 -16.91 -10.05 -17.87
CA MET A 89 -15.60 -9.38 -17.83
C MET A 89 -15.36 -8.67 -16.51
N LEU A 90 -16.36 -7.99 -15.94
CA LEU A 90 -16.22 -7.32 -14.64
C LEU A 90 -15.93 -8.34 -13.52
N ARG A 91 -16.67 -9.45 -13.52
CA ARG A 91 -16.43 -10.56 -12.58
C ARG A 91 -15.00 -11.05 -12.66
N ARG A 92 -14.49 -11.26 -13.87
CA ARG A 92 -13.10 -11.69 -14.10
C ARG A 92 -12.08 -10.69 -13.55
N GLU A 93 -12.28 -9.38 -13.78
CA GLU A 93 -11.39 -8.34 -13.26
C GLU A 93 -11.38 -8.28 -11.72
N VAL A 94 -12.56 -8.41 -11.10
CA VAL A 94 -12.66 -8.48 -9.63
C VAL A 94 -11.91 -9.70 -9.10
N MET A 95 -12.05 -10.88 -9.71
CA MET A 95 -11.31 -12.09 -9.31
C MET A 95 -9.79 -11.91 -9.48
N ILE A 96 -9.34 -11.29 -10.55
CA ILE A 96 -7.91 -10.99 -10.77
C ILE A 96 -7.38 -10.05 -9.69
N LEU A 97 -8.15 -9.02 -9.33
CA LEU A 97 -7.81 -8.08 -8.26
C LEU A 97 -7.66 -8.79 -6.91
N LEU A 98 -8.62 -9.63 -6.54
CA LEU A 98 -8.58 -10.42 -5.30
C LEU A 98 -7.40 -11.39 -5.29
N ALA A 99 -7.16 -12.10 -6.39
CA ALA A 99 -6.02 -13.02 -6.51
C ALA A 99 -4.67 -12.30 -6.40
N ARG A 100 -4.57 -11.07 -6.96
CA ARG A 100 -3.39 -10.21 -6.79
C ARG A 100 -3.20 -9.84 -5.32
N LYS A 101 -4.25 -9.41 -4.64
CA LYS A 101 -4.19 -9.04 -3.23
C LYS A 101 -3.74 -10.20 -2.33
N ILE A 102 -4.19 -11.42 -2.62
CA ILE A 102 -3.75 -12.63 -1.89
C ILE A 102 -2.26 -12.87 -2.11
N ARG A 103 -1.77 -12.80 -3.35
CA ARG A 103 -0.34 -12.98 -3.67
C ARG A 103 0.53 -11.93 -2.98
N ASP A 104 0.11 -10.67 -3.01
CA ASP A 104 0.87 -9.57 -2.39
C ASP A 104 0.97 -9.76 -0.86
N SER A 105 -0.13 -10.21 -0.22
CA SER A 105 -0.16 -10.51 1.20
C SER A 105 0.75 -11.69 1.56
N ASP A 106 0.73 -12.77 0.77
CA ASP A 106 1.56 -13.95 0.99
C ASP A 106 3.05 -13.61 0.82
N GLN A 107 3.39 -12.85 -0.23
CA GLN A 107 4.77 -12.40 -0.47
C GLN A 107 5.25 -11.45 0.64
N MET A 108 4.41 -10.57 1.14
CA MET A 108 4.75 -9.70 2.26
C MET A 108 5.04 -10.50 3.54
N MET A 109 4.25 -11.53 3.84
CA MET A 109 4.49 -12.42 4.99
C MET A 109 5.79 -13.21 4.84
N ALA A 110 6.07 -13.76 3.67
CA ALA A 110 7.31 -14.47 3.37
C ALA A 110 8.52 -13.55 3.55
N ASN A 111 8.48 -12.36 2.94
CA ASN A 111 9.55 -11.36 3.04
C ASN A 111 9.80 -10.90 4.48
N GLY A 112 8.75 -10.74 5.29
CA GLY A 112 8.85 -10.32 6.68
C GLY A 112 9.60 -11.31 7.58
N ARG A 113 9.61 -12.60 7.23
CA ARG A 113 10.26 -13.67 8.00
C ARG A 113 11.72 -13.91 7.62
N THR A 114 12.07 -13.66 6.36
CA THR A 114 13.35 -14.11 5.78
C THR A 114 14.30 -12.96 5.40
N LEU A 115 13.77 -11.77 5.10
CA LEU A 115 14.57 -10.69 4.53
C LEU A 115 14.96 -9.64 5.59
N HIS A 116 16.17 -9.10 5.41
CA HIS A 116 16.66 -7.95 6.18
C HIS A 116 15.82 -6.68 5.90
N GLY A 117 15.84 -5.72 6.83
CA GLY A 117 15.04 -4.49 6.75
C GLY A 117 15.29 -3.66 5.50
N GLU A 118 16.53 -3.60 5.03
CA GLU A 118 16.92 -2.90 3.81
C GLU A 118 16.27 -3.50 2.56
N VAL A 119 16.25 -4.83 2.47
CA VAL A 119 15.64 -5.55 1.34
C VAL A 119 14.13 -5.36 1.35
N ARG A 120 13.48 -5.48 2.53
CA ARG A 120 12.04 -5.23 2.67
C ARG A 120 11.67 -3.82 2.24
N LEU A 121 12.47 -2.82 2.66
CA LEU A 121 12.25 -1.43 2.26
C LEU A 121 12.43 -1.24 0.75
N LEU A 122 13.45 -1.84 0.16
CA LEU A 122 13.69 -1.72 -1.29
C LEU A 122 12.57 -2.37 -2.11
N LEU A 123 12.08 -3.55 -1.70
CA LEU A 123 10.94 -4.21 -2.35
C LEU A 123 9.66 -3.39 -2.26
N PHE A 124 9.40 -2.80 -1.11
CA PHE A 124 8.26 -1.87 -0.92
C PHE A 124 8.39 -0.64 -1.83
N LEU A 125 9.55 0.00 -1.87
CA LEU A 125 9.79 1.14 -2.75
C LEU A 125 9.67 0.77 -4.23
N ARG A 126 10.12 -0.44 -4.61
CA ARG A 126 9.96 -0.96 -5.97
C ARG A 126 8.50 -1.12 -6.36
N ASP A 127 7.67 -1.69 -5.49
CA ASP A 127 6.24 -1.84 -5.74
C ASP A 127 5.57 -0.47 -5.94
N LEU A 128 5.84 0.47 -5.04
CA LEU A 128 5.35 1.84 -5.20
C LEU A 128 5.84 2.51 -6.48
N TYR A 129 7.07 2.25 -6.85
CA TYR A 129 7.68 2.74 -8.10
C TYR A 129 6.94 2.23 -9.33
N GLN A 130 6.72 0.91 -9.41
CA GLN A 130 6.08 0.29 -10.58
C GLN A 130 4.64 0.76 -10.76
N ARG A 131 3.95 1.06 -9.66
CA ARG A 131 2.55 1.46 -9.66
C ARG A 131 2.36 2.96 -9.79
N TYR A 132 3.22 3.78 -9.18
CA TYR A 132 3.00 5.22 -8.98
C TYR A 132 4.24 6.08 -9.23
N GLY A 133 5.31 5.50 -9.74
CA GLY A 133 6.55 6.21 -10.03
C GLY A 133 6.41 7.18 -11.19
N THR A 134 7.10 8.32 -11.11
CA THR A 134 7.21 9.30 -12.18
C THR A 134 8.65 9.35 -12.65
N GLN A 135 8.89 9.11 -13.93
CA GLN A 135 10.23 9.22 -14.51
C GLN A 135 10.75 10.66 -14.44
N CYS A 136 11.99 10.82 -13.99
CA CYS A 136 12.70 12.09 -13.95
C CYS A 136 13.61 12.23 -15.19
N GLN A 137 14.04 13.45 -15.48
CA GLN A 137 14.90 13.73 -16.63
C GLN A 137 16.30 13.08 -16.52
N ASP A 138 16.76 12.79 -15.30
CA ASP A 138 18.06 12.15 -15.00
C ASP A 138 18.00 10.62 -15.07
N GLY A 139 16.88 10.05 -15.56
CA GLY A 139 16.66 8.59 -15.65
C GLY A 139 16.29 7.93 -14.33
N SER A 140 16.29 8.67 -13.23
CA SER A 140 15.75 8.17 -11.95
C SER A 140 14.21 8.15 -11.96
N VAL A 141 13.60 7.40 -11.04
CA VAL A 141 12.15 7.47 -10.88
C VAL A 141 11.79 7.90 -9.48
N ARG A 142 10.97 8.92 -9.45
CA ARG A 142 10.49 9.55 -8.22
C ARG A 142 9.21 8.90 -7.74
N VAL A 143 9.21 8.51 -6.47
CA VAL A 143 8.02 8.05 -5.75
C VAL A 143 7.69 9.08 -4.67
N ARG A 144 6.49 9.64 -4.71
CA ARG A 144 5.97 10.47 -3.62
C ARG A 144 5.47 9.57 -2.50
N LEU A 145 5.83 9.90 -1.26
CA LEU A 145 5.44 9.18 -0.07
C LEU A 145 4.47 10.03 0.75
N PRO A 146 3.15 9.84 0.61
CA PRO A 146 2.15 10.57 1.41
C PRO A 146 2.08 10.07 2.85
N MET A 147 2.62 8.87 3.14
CA MET A 147 2.67 8.27 4.46
C MET A 147 3.89 8.73 5.26
N SER A 148 3.78 8.69 6.58
CA SER A 148 4.90 8.98 7.48
C SER A 148 5.93 7.84 7.50
N LYS A 149 7.17 8.15 7.91
CA LYS A 149 8.20 7.12 8.15
C LYS A 149 7.75 6.09 9.19
N ASN A 150 7.00 6.53 10.21
CA ASN A 150 6.43 5.62 11.22
C ASN A 150 5.40 4.67 10.59
N ASP A 151 4.56 5.16 9.67
CA ASP A 151 3.61 4.32 8.94
C ASP A 151 4.34 3.26 8.10
N ILE A 152 5.41 3.64 7.39
CA ILE A 152 6.23 2.71 6.60
C ILE A 152 6.90 1.68 7.52
N ALA A 153 7.49 2.10 8.63
CA ALA A 153 8.10 1.19 9.59
C ALA A 153 7.08 0.17 10.12
N CYS A 154 5.91 0.65 10.52
CA CYS A 154 4.82 -0.19 11.02
C CYS A 154 4.36 -1.21 9.95
N HIS A 155 4.15 -0.76 8.71
CA HIS A 155 3.77 -1.63 7.59
C HIS A 155 4.83 -2.71 7.29
N LEU A 156 6.10 -2.34 7.29
CA LEU A 156 7.21 -3.27 7.07
C LEU A 156 7.55 -4.14 8.29
N GLY A 157 6.88 -3.97 9.43
CA GLY A 157 7.21 -4.66 10.68
C GLY A 157 8.61 -4.31 11.19
N LEU A 158 9.04 -3.07 11.00
CA LEU A 158 10.31 -2.54 11.47
C LEU A 158 10.11 -1.56 12.62
N ARG A 159 11.13 -1.42 13.47
CA ARG A 159 11.21 -0.27 14.38
C ARG A 159 11.59 1.00 13.60
N PRO A 160 11.13 2.19 14.01
CA PRO A 160 11.47 3.45 13.33
C PRO A 160 12.97 3.67 13.14
N GLU A 161 13.78 3.29 14.14
CA GLU A 161 15.24 3.39 14.09
C GLU A 161 15.84 2.44 13.05
N SER A 162 15.25 1.24 12.91
CA SER A 162 15.68 0.26 11.90
C SER A 162 15.34 0.74 10.49
N LEU A 163 14.16 1.34 10.30
CA LEU A 163 13.82 1.97 9.02
C LEU A 163 14.77 3.12 8.68
N SER A 164 15.09 3.98 9.67
CA SER A 164 16.03 5.10 9.45
C SER A 164 17.42 4.60 9.05
N ARG A 165 17.90 3.52 9.67
CA ARG A 165 19.18 2.89 9.30
C ARG A 165 19.13 2.29 7.90
N ALA A 166 18.02 1.60 7.55
CA ALA A 166 17.84 1.04 6.21
C ALA A 166 17.83 2.13 5.13
N LEU A 167 17.10 3.23 5.35
CA LEU A 167 17.09 4.38 4.43
C LEU A 167 18.49 4.99 4.26
N HIS A 168 19.20 5.17 5.37
CA HIS A 168 20.57 5.72 5.32
C HIS A 168 21.51 4.80 4.55
N LYS A 169 21.46 3.49 4.79
CA LYS A 169 22.29 2.50 4.10
C LYS A 169 22.00 2.50 2.59
N LEU A 170 20.75 2.40 2.17
CA LEU A 170 20.38 2.44 0.76
C LEU A 170 20.81 3.75 0.07
N GLN A 171 20.83 4.85 0.81
CA GLN A 171 21.34 6.13 0.31
C GLN A 171 22.86 6.15 0.17
N CYS A 172 23.61 5.63 1.14
CA CYS A 172 25.06 5.49 1.06
C CYS A 172 25.49 4.56 -0.07
N ASP A 173 24.73 3.48 -0.30
CA ASP A 173 24.95 2.51 -1.38
C ASP A 173 24.55 3.06 -2.77
N GLY A 174 24.07 4.32 -2.84
CA GLY A 174 23.69 4.97 -4.09
C GLY A 174 22.42 4.39 -4.75
N MET A 175 21.61 3.63 -4.01
CA MET A 175 20.39 2.98 -4.53
C MET A 175 19.20 3.91 -4.54
N ILE A 176 19.15 4.85 -3.60
CA ILE A 176 18.08 5.84 -3.45
C ILE A 176 18.64 7.23 -3.19
N ARG A 177 17.86 8.25 -3.57
CA ARG A 177 18.02 9.64 -3.10
C ARG A 177 16.80 10.00 -2.27
N ASN A 178 16.99 10.22 -0.98
CA ASN A 178 15.92 10.50 -0.03
C ASN A 178 15.66 12.01 0.03
N ASN A 179 14.48 12.44 -0.38
CA ASN A 179 13.98 13.82 -0.27
C ASN A 179 12.89 13.89 0.81
N ALA A 180 12.51 15.09 1.25
CA ALA A 180 11.59 15.28 2.38
C ALA A 180 10.23 14.57 2.24
N LYS A 181 9.68 14.48 1.01
CA LYS A 181 8.36 13.88 0.72
C LYS A 181 8.38 12.93 -0.47
N SER A 182 9.58 12.54 -0.93
CA SER A 182 9.75 11.63 -2.06
C SER A 182 11.04 10.87 -1.93
N ILE A 183 11.12 9.71 -2.58
CA ILE A 183 12.34 8.95 -2.74
C ILE A 183 12.54 8.76 -4.24
N ASP A 184 13.73 9.10 -4.72
CA ASP A 184 14.14 8.82 -6.08
C ASP A 184 14.91 7.50 -6.08
N LEU A 185 14.47 6.54 -6.88
CA LEU A 185 15.13 5.24 -7.05
C LEU A 185 16.14 5.35 -8.21
N LEU A 186 17.36 4.93 -7.94
CA LEU A 186 18.48 4.97 -8.88
C LEU A 186 18.82 3.54 -9.32
N ASN A 187 18.94 3.27 -10.62
CA ASN A 187 19.41 1.99 -11.20
C ASN A 187 18.75 0.72 -10.65
N MET A 188 17.43 0.62 -10.74
CA MET A 188 16.63 -0.37 -10.04
C MET A 188 16.92 -1.84 -10.36
N GLU A 189 17.15 -2.18 -11.64
CA GLU A 189 17.37 -3.58 -12.04
C GLU A 189 18.65 -4.18 -11.49
N THR A 190 19.72 -3.37 -11.42
CA THR A 190 21.03 -3.78 -10.87
C THR A 190 20.97 -3.95 -9.34
N ASN A 191 20.20 -3.09 -8.66
CA ASN A 191 20.20 -3.01 -7.20
C ASN A 191 19.47 -4.17 -6.52
N ILE A 192 18.41 -4.71 -7.13
CA ILE A 192 17.66 -5.85 -6.58
C ILE A 192 18.48 -7.13 -6.68
N ASN A 193 19.18 -7.35 -7.79
CA ASN A 193 20.03 -8.51 -7.99
C ASN A 193 21.19 -8.53 -7.00
N MET A 194 21.78 -7.37 -6.68
CA MET A 194 22.85 -7.24 -5.67
C MET A 194 22.40 -7.59 -4.24
N LEU A 195 21.16 -7.24 -3.87
CA LEU A 195 20.66 -7.48 -2.50
C LEU A 195 20.04 -8.86 -2.29
N CYS A 196 19.56 -9.50 -3.36
CA CYS A 196 19.01 -10.85 -3.30
C CYS A 196 20.05 -11.96 -3.53
N GLY A 197 21.31 -11.61 -3.77
CA GLY A 197 22.41 -12.58 -3.85
C GLY A 197 22.41 -13.43 -5.13
N GLN A 198 21.90 -12.90 -6.24
CA GLN A 198 22.01 -13.49 -7.58
C GLN A 198 23.00 -12.70 -8.44
#